data_868eda0bc4520761b23de66421519a84
#
_entry.id   868eda0bc4520761b23de66421519a84
#
_cell.length_a   1.000
_cell.length_b   1.000
_cell.length_c   1.000
_cell.angle_alpha   90.00
_cell.angle_beta   90.00
_cell.angle_gamma   90.00
#
_symmetry.space_group_name_H-M   'P 1'
#
loop_
_entity.id
_entity.type
_entity.pdbx_description
1 polymer ?
#
loop_
_entity_poly.entity_id
_entity_poly.type
_entity_poly.pdbx_seq_one_letter_code
_entity_poly.pdbx_strand_id
1 'polypeptide(L)'
;MKKRACIFCLVLALCLCAGACTPAAESQPTEDFTVWLNMNTDYARPDGLPEGEGKPAKVILLLGQSNATGCSLVDYLQKQIEPTRFERLQQGFSNVQINFCLDDHSYTSGGNFVPVDLSCGAGDGYFGPEVGMAEVLAQAYPDEQIFVLKYSMSGYSIHHHWLCQGQRGSIYEAFLKFATTYMEQLLSKGYDAKIGAICWMQGESDTSEFKASHYFDNQAALVSYFREDLNKYSEEGGIYFIDAGISNSPYCEPAYPQINAAKEQYSKTSPMNLYFSTIDAGLTVHLEPEGEPDWGHYDSLSGLKLGTLFGEHIIKSYQLRMQNAG
;
A
#
# COMPACT_ATOMS: atom_id res chain seq x y z
N MET A 1 1.09 68.85 -18.66
CA MET A 1 1.59 69.08 -20.05
C MET A 1 1.27 67.79 -20.82
N LYS A 2 0.29 67.90 -21.68
CA LYS A 2 0.28 67.69 -23.15
C LYS A 2 0.59 66.23 -23.55
N LYS A 3 -0.45 65.45 -23.94
CA LYS A 3 -0.95 65.24 -25.35
C LYS A 3 -0.23 64.02 -25.96
N ARG A 4 -0.78 63.06 -26.69
CA ARG A 4 -1.94 62.99 -27.59
C ARG A 4 -2.28 61.54 -27.92
N ALA A 5 -3.54 61.27 -28.18
CA ALA A 5 -4.09 60.13 -28.86
C ALA A 5 -3.69 60.05 -30.34
N CYS A 6 -3.74 58.81 -30.89
CA CYS A 6 -4.07 58.63 -32.31
C CYS A 6 -4.79 57.26 -32.48
N ILE A 7 -6.04 57.39 -32.91
CA ILE A 7 -6.93 56.42 -33.45
C ILE A 7 -6.52 56.17 -34.91
N PHE A 8 -6.50 54.88 -35.34
CA PHE A 8 -6.71 54.58 -36.75
C PHE A 8 -7.55 53.29 -36.87
N CYS A 9 -8.79 53.52 -37.32
CA CYS A 9 -9.67 52.50 -37.88
C CYS A 9 -9.26 52.23 -39.33
N LEU A 10 -9.34 50.99 -39.77
CA LEU A 10 -9.69 50.62 -41.17
C LEU A 10 -10.23 49.17 -41.18
N VAL A 11 -11.31 49.02 -41.49
CA VAL A 11 -12.44 48.48 -42.24
C VAL A 11 -12.07 47.37 -43.24
N LEU A 12 -12.75 46.22 -43.02
CA LEU A 12 -13.39 45.25 -43.92
C LEU A 12 -12.60 44.66 -45.11
N ALA A 13 -12.53 43.35 -45.11
CA ALA A 13 -12.91 42.53 -46.26
C ALA A 13 -13.39 41.13 -45.80
N LEU A 14 -14.67 40.86 -45.99
CA LEU A 14 -15.25 39.51 -45.94
C LEU A 14 -14.66 38.68 -47.09
N CYS A 15 -14.16 37.48 -46.76
CA CYS A 15 -14.14 36.35 -47.65
C CYS A 15 -14.77 35.15 -46.94
N LEU A 16 -16.01 34.87 -47.30
CA LEU A 16 -16.69 33.62 -46.98
C LEU A 16 -16.04 32.50 -47.81
N CYS A 17 -15.21 31.67 -47.14
CA CYS A 17 -14.95 30.30 -47.59
C CYS A 17 -15.47 29.37 -46.54
N ALA A 18 -16.65 28.81 -46.77
CA ALA A 18 -17.17 27.68 -46.03
C ALA A 18 -16.34 26.44 -46.39
N GLY A 19 -15.25 26.25 -45.65
CA GLY A 19 -14.55 24.98 -45.54
C GLY A 19 -14.92 24.38 -44.20
N ALA A 20 -15.66 23.27 -44.23
CA ALA A 20 -15.92 22.47 -43.05
C ALA A 20 -14.58 21.94 -42.54
N CYS A 21 -13.94 22.65 -41.60
CA CYS A 21 -12.92 22.08 -40.76
C CYS A 21 -13.64 21.16 -39.75
N THR A 22 -13.65 19.88 -40.02
CA THR A 22 -13.79 18.88 -38.96
C THR A 22 -12.65 19.20 -37.95
N PRO A 23 -12.96 19.42 -36.66
CA PRO A 23 -11.90 19.50 -35.68
C PRO A 23 -11.14 18.16 -35.76
N ALA A 24 -9.84 18.22 -36.02
CA ALA A 24 -8.97 17.10 -35.80
C ALA A 24 -9.23 16.65 -34.37
N ALA A 25 -9.63 15.40 -34.18
CA ALA A 25 -9.68 14.81 -32.87
C ALA A 25 -8.28 15.04 -32.27
N GLU A 26 -8.18 15.88 -31.24
CA GLU A 26 -7.00 15.93 -30.41
C GLU A 26 -6.78 14.51 -29.95
N SER A 27 -5.75 13.86 -30.45
CA SER A 27 -5.29 12.60 -29.93
C SER A 27 -4.95 12.86 -28.47
N GLN A 28 -5.78 12.38 -27.55
CA GLN A 28 -5.44 12.31 -26.14
C GLN A 28 -4.03 11.72 -26.08
N PRO A 29 -3.10 12.30 -25.30
CA PRO A 29 -1.78 11.70 -25.15
C PRO A 29 -2.03 10.29 -24.61
N THR A 30 -1.60 9.31 -25.37
CA THR A 30 -1.59 7.92 -24.88
C THR A 30 -0.59 7.88 -23.74
N GLU A 31 -1.07 7.87 -22.49
CA GLU A 31 -0.23 7.70 -21.28
C GLU A 31 0.32 6.25 -21.19
N ASP A 32 0.37 5.56 -22.27
CA ASP A 32 0.85 4.17 -22.35
C ASP A 32 2.37 4.16 -22.60
N PHE A 33 3.10 4.74 -21.65
CA PHE A 33 4.55 4.63 -21.64
C PHE A 33 5.01 3.61 -20.60
N THR A 34 5.97 2.80 -21.01
CA THR A 34 6.60 1.80 -20.13
C THR A 34 7.61 2.50 -19.22
N VAL A 35 7.45 2.35 -17.90
CA VAL A 35 8.43 2.81 -16.92
C VAL A 35 9.06 1.60 -16.24
N TRP A 36 10.28 1.29 -16.63
CA TRP A 36 11.06 0.25 -15.97
C TRP A 36 12.10 0.90 -15.04
N LEU A 37 11.95 0.68 -13.74
CA LEU A 37 12.86 1.19 -12.73
C LEU A 37 14.03 0.24 -12.55
N ASN A 38 15.23 0.78 -12.26
CA ASN A 38 16.36 -0.03 -11.85
C ASN A 38 16.32 -0.24 -10.34
N MET A 39 15.61 -1.28 -9.89
CA MET A 39 15.38 -1.60 -8.48
C MET A 39 16.61 -2.29 -7.87
N ASN A 40 16.93 -1.94 -6.64
CA ASN A 40 17.90 -2.69 -5.85
C ASN A 40 17.26 -4.00 -5.33
N THR A 41 17.78 -5.13 -5.74
CA THR A 41 17.30 -6.46 -5.34
C THR A 41 18.32 -7.25 -4.53
N ASP A 42 19.30 -6.59 -3.95
CA ASP A 42 20.29 -7.20 -3.06
C ASP A 42 19.77 -7.20 -1.61
N TYR A 43 19.12 -8.28 -1.24
CA TYR A 43 18.50 -8.44 0.09
C TYR A 43 19.41 -9.25 1.00
N ALA A 44 19.97 -8.60 2.03
CA ALA A 44 20.81 -9.23 3.04
C ALA A 44 20.00 -10.26 3.86
N ARG A 45 20.66 -11.36 4.24
CA ARG A 45 20.09 -12.39 5.13
C ARG A 45 21.03 -12.58 6.34
N PRO A 46 20.91 -11.70 7.35
CA PRO A 46 21.68 -11.85 8.59
C PRO A 46 21.31 -13.14 9.32
N ASP A 47 22.28 -13.74 10.02
CA ASP A 47 22.07 -14.98 10.76
C ASP A 47 21.52 -14.79 12.18
N GLY A 48 20.79 -13.68 12.40
CA GLY A 48 20.22 -13.34 13.70
C GLY A 48 18.86 -13.96 14.02
N LEU A 49 18.22 -14.59 13.03
CA LEU A 49 16.91 -15.22 13.22
C LEU A 49 17.08 -16.53 14.00
N PRO A 50 16.36 -16.70 15.15
CA PRO A 50 16.38 -17.95 15.91
C PRO A 50 15.91 -19.17 15.09
N GLU A 51 16.32 -20.36 15.51
CA GLU A 51 15.82 -21.61 14.93
C GLU A 51 14.33 -21.80 15.24
N GLY A 52 13.56 -22.16 14.22
CA GLY A 52 12.10 -22.35 14.32
C GLY A 52 11.68 -23.70 14.89
N GLU A 53 12.55 -24.74 14.80
CA GLU A 53 12.29 -26.08 15.37
C GLU A 53 10.94 -26.69 14.95
N GLY A 54 10.49 -26.43 13.72
CA GLY A 54 9.20 -26.89 13.20
C GLY A 54 7.99 -26.07 13.67
N LYS A 55 8.18 -24.93 14.34
CA LYS A 55 7.07 -24.08 14.80
C LYS A 55 6.28 -23.55 13.62
N PRO A 56 4.93 -23.68 13.66
CA PRO A 56 4.07 -22.99 12.72
C PRO A 56 4.25 -21.47 12.83
N ALA A 57 4.29 -20.79 11.69
CA ALA A 57 4.41 -19.36 11.66
C ALA A 57 3.52 -18.75 10.57
N LYS A 58 2.67 -17.79 10.98
CA LYS A 58 1.86 -17.02 10.05
C LYS A 58 2.71 -15.95 9.41
N VAL A 59 2.67 -15.86 8.08
CA VAL A 59 3.34 -14.76 7.35
C VAL A 59 2.28 -13.87 6.71
N ILE A 60 2.41 -12.56 6.95
CA ILE A 60 1.55 -11.52 6.41
C ILE A 60 2.40 -10.60 5.53
N LEU A 61 1.95 -10.36 4.32
CA LEU A 61 2.56 -9.36 3.45
C LEU A 61 1.84 -8.02 3.62
N LEU A 62 2.59 -6.96 3.91
CA LEU A 62 2.07 -5.58 3.98
C LEU A 62 2.69 -4.79 2.82
N LEU A 63 1.87 -4.49 1.83
CA LEU A 63 2.31 -3.96 0.54
C LEU A 63 1.57 -2.68 0.18
N GLY A 64 2.17 -1.87 -0.68
CA GLY A 64 1.51 -0.69 -1.22
C GLY A 64 2.44 0.48 -1.52
N GLN A 65 1.98 1.69 -1.19
CA GLN A 65 2.74 2.94 -1.35
C GLN A 65 2.90 3.66 0.00
N SER A 66 3.08 4.98 0.01
CA SER A 66 3.46 5.76 1.20
C SER A 66 2.60 5.52 2.45
N ASN A 67 1.28 5.34 2.33
CA ASN A 67 0.43 4.98 3.47
C ASN A 67 0.66 3.55 3.97
N ALA A 68 1.21 2.64 3.15
CA ALA A 68 1.75 1.36 3.60
C ALA A 68 3.19 1.50 4.13
N THR A 69 4.02 2.37 3.52
CA THR A 69 5.36 2.73 4.04
C THR A 69 5.27 3.22 5.49
N GLY A 70 4.25 4.02 5.79
CA GLY A 70 4.00 4.54 7.13
C GLY A 70 4.62 5.91 7.34
N CYS A 71 3.81 6.93 7.05
CA CYS A 71 4.17 8.35 7.20
C CYS A 71 3.41 9.02 8.35
N SER A 72 2.78 8.25 9.25
CA SER A 72 2.07 8.79 10.42
C SER A 72 3.05 9.20 11.51
N LEU A 73 2.77 10.32 12.20
CA LEU A 73 3.72 10.96 13.11
C LEU A 73 3.66 10.38 14.53
N VAL A 74 4.78 9.85 15.02
CA VAL A 74 4.93 9.28 16.37
C VAL A 74 4.64 10.31 17.46
N ASP A 75 5.15 11.54 17.31
CA ASP A 75 4.98 12.61 18.30
C ASP A 75 3.53 13.05 18.47
N TYR A 76 2.71 12.95 17.41
CA TYR A 76 1.28 13.21 17.47
C TYR A 76 0.53 12.06 18.12
N LEU A 77 0.88 10.81 17.78
CA LEU A 77 0.31 9.64 18.42
C LEU A 77 0.52 9.66 19.94
N GLN A 78 1.74 10.00 20.39
CA GLN A 78 2.08 10.09 21.82
C GLN A 78 1.14 11.02 22.61
N LYS A 79 0.69 12.10 21.98
CA LYS A 79 -0.21 13.09 22.60
C LYS A 79 -1.67 12.66 22.64
N GLN A 80 -2.05 11.64 21.84
CA GLN A 80 -3.45 11.30 21.59
C GLN A 80 -3.88 9.97 22.20
N ILE A 81 -2.94 9.13 22.64
CA ILE A 81 -3.25 7.85 23.27
C ILE A 81 -2.73 7.79 24.70
N GLU A 82 -3.28 6.85 25.50
CA GLU A 82 -2.86 6.64 26.88
C GLU A 82 -1.34 6.31 26.96
N PRO A 83 -0.58 6.90 27.90
CA PRO A 83 0.85 6.70 28.02
C PRO A 83 1.27 5.23 28.09
N THR A 84 0.52 4.40 28.84
CA THR A 84 0.80 2.96 28.96
C THR A 84 0.61 2.21 27.64
N ARG A 85 -0.34 2.63 26.79
CA ARG A 85 -0.50 2.09 25.45
C ARG A 85 0.64 2.52 24.55
N PHE A 86 1.03 3.80 24.60
CA PHE A 86 2.15 4.31 23.82
C PHE A 86 3.45 3.57 24.14
N GLU A 87 3.77 3.40 25.45
CA GLU A 87 4.95 2.65 25.90
C GLU A 87 4.95 1.21 25.37
N ARG A 88 3.79 0.53 25.36
CA ARG A 88 3.66 -0.82 24.80
C ARG A 88 3.92 -0.85 23.31
N LEU A 89 3.38 0.12 22.53
CA LEU A 89 3.62 0.22 21.10
C LEU A 89 5.10 0.53 20.79
N GLN A 90 5.76 1.31 21.66
CA GLN A 90 7.18 1.62 21.54
C GLN A 90 8.08 0.43 21.88
N GLN A 91 7.69 -0.41 22.83
CA GLN A 91 8.41 -1.64 23.19
C GLN A 91 8.23 -2.74 22.12
N GLY A 92 7.16 -2.67 21.35
CA GLY A 92 6.83 -3.64 20.32
C GLY A 92 6.28 -4.97 20.86
N PHE A 93 6.08 -5.90 19.94
CA PHE A 93 5.43 -7.18 20.21
C PHE A 93 6.39 -8.34 19.89
N SER A 94 6.78 -9.11 20.87
CA SER A 94 7.79 -10.17 20.72
C SER A 94 7.37 -11.32 19.81
N ASN A 95 6.08 -11.59 19.73
CA ASN A 95 5.51 -12.64 18.88
C ASN A 95 5.08 -12.16 17.48
N VAL A 96 5.19 -10.85 17.19
CA VAL A 96 4.96 -10.26 15.86
C VAL A 96 6.24 -9.57 15.42
N GLN A 97 6.96 -10.18 14.51
CA GLN A 97 8.21 -9.65 13.98
C GLN A 97 8.05 -9.20 12.53
N ILE A 98 8.80 -8.19 12.14
CA ILE A 98 8.75 -7.60 10.81
C ILE A 98 10.14 -7.57 10.17
N ASN A 99 10.17 -7.86 8.86
CA ASN A 99 11.26 -7.49 7.99
C ASN A 99 10.70 -6.54 6.92
N PHE A 100 11.36 -5.42 6.73
CA PHE A 100 10.86 -4.40 5.82
C PHE A 100 11.95 -3.86 4.89
N CYS A 101 11.52 -3.53 3.68
CA CYS A 101 12.27 -2.78 2.68
C CYS A 101 11.33 -1.77 2.02
N LEU A 102 11.56 -0.50 2.27
CA LEU A 102 10.70 0.61 1.88
C LEU A 102 11.47 1.55 0.97
N ASP A 103 10.80 2.07 -0.07
CA ASP A 103 11.31 3.08 -0.98
C ASP A 103 12.72 2.72 -1.52
N ASP A 104 12.82 1.51 -2.09
CA ASP A 104 14.04 0.96 -2.68
C ASP A 104 15.26 1.03 -1.74
N HIS A 105 15.11 0.46 -0.54
CA HIS A 105 16.11 0.44 0.54
C HIS A 105 16.38 1.78 1.24
N SER A 106 15.59 2.84 0.99
CA SER A 106 15.72 4.09 1.75
C SER A 106 15.49 3.86 3.24
N TYR A 107 14.55 2.96 3.58
CA TYR A 107 14.28 2.52 4.95
C TYR A 107 14.17 0.99 4.98
N THR A 108 14.94 0.35 5.87
CA THR A 108 15.02 -1.12 5.89
C THR A 108 15.42 -1.63 7.27
N SER A 109 14.95 -2.82 7.63
CA SER A 109 15.43 -3.57 8.80
C SER A 109 16.82 -4.22 8.59
N GLY A 110 17.48 -3.95 7.46
CA GLY A 110 18.76 -4.58 7.10
C GLY A 110 18.67 -6.09 6.90
N GLY A 111 17.48 -6.58 6.58
CA GLY A 111 17.19 -8.01 6.40
C GLY A 111 16.92 -8.77 7.70
N ASN A 112 16.91 -8.09 8.86
CA ASN A 112 16.56 -8.70 10.13
C ASN A 112 15.04 -8.77 10.33
N PHE A 113 14.60 -9.79 11.05
CA PHE A 113 13.26 -9.79 11.65
C PHE A 113 13.37 -9.13 13.03
N VAL A 114 12.70 -7.99 13.19
CA VAL A 114 12.68 -7.18 14.42
C VAL A 114 11.26 -7.14 14.99
N PRO A 115 11.06 -6.91 16.31
CA PRO A 115 9.73 -6.66 16.84
C PRO A 115 9.05 -5.50 16.10
N VAL A 116 7.75 -5.61 15.85
CA VAL A 116 6.99 -4.48 15.28
C VAL A 116 6.84 -3.41 16.36
N ASP A 117 7.36 -2.23 16.11
CA ASP A 117 7.27 -1.06 17.00
C ASP A 117 7.05 0.24 16.20
N LEU A 118 7.13 1.39 16.89
CA LEU A 118 6.93 2.71 16.30
C LEU A 118 8.07 3.19 15.38
N SER A 119 9.10 2.38 15.13
CA SER A 119 10.25 2.73 14.27
C SER A 119 10.22 2.06 12.89
N CYS A 120 9.15 1.33 12.55
CA CYS A 120 9.05 0.55 11.30
C CYS A 120 8.45 1.33 10.12
N GLY A 121 8.40 2.67 10.18
CA GLY A 121 7.86 3.56 9.14
C GLY A 121 8.91 4.18 8.23
N ALA A 122 8.55 5.32 7.62
CA ALA A 122 9.35 6.10 6.67
C ALA A 122 10.49 6.89 7.37
N GLY A 123 11.25 6.24 8.23
CA GLY A 123 12.36 6.84 8.98
C GLY A 123 12.00 7.28 10.41
N ASP A 124 12.93 7.97 11.03
CA ASP A 124 12.80 8.39 12.43
C ASP A 124 11.57 9.29 12.65
N GLY A 125 10.78 8.94 13.66
CA GLY A 125 9.57 9.70 14.01
C GLY A 125 8.32 9.35 13.21
N TYR A 126 8.41 8.36 12.32
CA TYR A 126 7.30 7.87 11.52
C TYR A 126 6.98 6.40 11.80
N PHE A 127 5.71 6.06 11.73
CA PHE A 127 5.23 4.69 11.83
C PHE A 127 4.11 4.44 10.79
N GLY A 128 3.80 3.17 10.58
CA GLY A 128 2.77 2.79 9.63
C GLY A 128 1.72 1.83 10.21
N PRO A 129 0.88 1.26 9.33
CA PRO A 129 -0.21 0.38 9.74
C PRO A 129 0.26 -0.91 10.41
N GLU A 130 1.53 -1.32 10.24
CA GLU A 130 2.09 -2.49 10.91
C GLU A 130 1.92 -2.44 12.43
N VAL A 131 1.96 -1.25 13.03
CA VAL A 131 1.88 -1.09 14.49
C VAL A 131 0.49 -1.48 15.03
N GLY A 132 -0.57 -0.90 14.47
CA GLY A 132 -1.94 -1.26 14.84
C GLY A 132 -2.30 -2.69 14.49
N MET A 133 -1.77 -3.20 13.38
CA MET A 133 -1.92 -4.58 12.96
C MET A 133 -1.28 -5.54 13.96
N ALA A 134 -0.05 -5.26 14.40
CA ALA A 134 0.67 -6.09 15.37
C ALA A 134 0.00 -6.07 16.75
N GLU A 135 -0.53 -4.92 17.21
CA GLU A 135 -1.27 -4.84 18.47
C GLU A 135 -2.48 -5.79 18.48
N VAL A 136 -3.25 -5.82 17.41
CA VAL A 136 -4.42 -6.70 17.26
C VAL A 136 -4.00 -8.17 17.15
N LEU A 137 -3.01 -8.47 16.32
CA LEU A 137 -2.57 -9.84 16.08
C LEU A 137 -1.88 -10.45 17.31
N ALA A 138 -1.06 -9.69 18.03
CA ALA A 138 -0.42 -10.16 19.26
C ALA A 138 -1.44 -10.52 20.34
N GLN A 139 -2.54 -9.79 20.42
CA GLN A 139 -3.64 -10.07 21.35
C GLN A 139 -4.46 -11.30 20.93
N ALA A 140 -4.72 -11.45 19.61
CA ALA A 140 -5.54 -12.55 19.10
C ALA A 140 -4.80 -13.89 19.08
N TYR A 141 -3.47 -13.86 18.92
CA TYR A 141 -2.61 -15.02 18.76
C TYR A 141 -1.38 -14.95 19.69
N PRO A 142 -1.57 -14.91 21.02
CA PRO A 142 -0.49 -14.66 21.97
C PRO A 142 0.61 -15.73 21.98
N ASP A 143 0.26 -16.97 21.61
CA ASP A 143 1.17 -18.11 21.60
C ASP A 143 1.70 -18.48 20.21
N GLU A 144 1.33 -17.71 19.18
CA GLU A 144 1.73 -17.96 17.81
C GLU A 144 2.81 -16.99 17.33
N GLN A 145 3.72 -17.48 16.49
CA GLN A 145 4.72 -16.62 15.83
C GLN A 145 4.12 -16.05 14.55
N ILE A 146 4.21 -14.75 14.41
CA ILE A 146 3.75 -14.01 13.23
C ILE A 146 4.93 -13.24 12.64
N PHE A 147 5.13 -13.37 11.35
CA PHE A 147 6.10 -12.60 10.58
C PHE A 147 5.40 -11.68 9.60
N VAL A 148 5.79 -10.43 9.58
CA VAL A 148 5.35 -9.44 8.59
C VAL A 148 6.47 -9.21 7.59
N LEU A 149 6.21 -9.35 6.31
CA LEU A 149 7.09 -8.93 5.24
C LEU A 149 6.48 -7.66 4.64
N LYS A 150 7.10 -6.51 4.91
CA LYS A 150 6.61 -5.20 4.48
C LYS A 150 7.45 -4.67 3.34
N TYR A 151 6.79 -4.44 2.20
CA TYR A 151 7.42 -3.87 1.00
C TYR A 151 6.51 -2.80 0.38
N SER A 152 7.02 -1.60 0.23
CA SER A 152 6.24 -0.48 -0.29
C SER A 152 7.10 0.51 -1.06
N MET A 153 6.47 1.19 -2.03
CA MET A 153 7.11 2.17 -2.88
C MET A 153 6.23 3.43 -2.94
N SER A 154 6.65 4.50 -2.27
CA SER A 154 5.92 5.76 -2.16
C SER A 154 5.80 6.46 -3.51
N GLY A 155 4.57 6.90 -3.86
CA GLY A 155 4.32 7.66 -5.08
C GLY A 155 4.22 6.82 -6.36
N TYR A 156 4.24 5.50 -6.28
CA TYR A 156 4.20 4.63 -7.46
C TYR A 156 2.83 3.98 -7.69
N SER A 157 2.42 3.95 -8.96
CA SER A 157 1.13 3.40 -9.41
C SER A 157 1.18 1.90 -9.67
N ILE A 158 0.00 1.24 -9.64
CA ILE A 158 -0.10 -0.13 -10.18
C ILE A 158 0.19 -0.10 -11.67
N HIS A 159 -0.44 0.82 -12.39
CA HIS A 159 -0.48 0.83 -13.85
C HIS A 159 0.90 0.85 -14.54
N HIS A 160 1.83 1.68 -14.03
CA HIS A 160 3.12 1.90 -14.68
C HIS A 160 4.32 1.23 -13.98
N HIS A 161 4.16 0.78 -12.71
CA HIS A 161 5.32 0.45 -11.89
C HIS A 161 5.24 -0.93 -11.23
N TRP A 162 4.13 -1.25 -10.53
CA TRP A 162 3.87 -2.60 -10.07
C TRP A 162 3.58 -3.53 -11.25
N LEU A 163 2.81 -3.03 -12.22
CA LEU A 163 2.66 -3.62 -13.53
C LEU A 163 3.32 -2.73 -14.58
N CYS A 164 3.59 -3.30 -15.73
CA CYS A 164 4.05 -2.64 -16.92
C CYS A 164 3.25 -3.21 -18.08
N GLN A 165 2.32 -2.43 -18.64
CA GLN A 165 1.39 -2.89 -19.68
C GLN A 165 0.64 -4.19 -19.29
N GLY A 166 0.16 -4.26 -18.06
CA GLY A 166 -0.56 -5.42 -17.52
C GLY A 166 0.32 -6.64 -17.19
N GLN A 167 1.63 -6.58 -17.42
CA GLN A 167 2.59 -7.60 -17.05
C GLN A 167 3.30 -7.23 -15.73
N ARG A 168 4.06 -8.16 -15.14
CA ARG A 168 4.88 -7.91 -13.95
C ARG A 168 5.85 -6.76 -14.22
N GLY A 169 5.78 -5.68 -13.43
CA GLY A 169 6.64 -4.50 -13.53
C GLY A 169 7.86 -4.60 -12.61
N SER A 170 8.73 -3.59 -12.67
CA SER A 170 9.98 -3.58 -11.92
C SER A 170 9.79 -3.64 -10.41
N ILE A 171 8.78 -2.94 -9.86
CA ILE A 171 8.47 -2.99 -8.42
C ILE A 171 7.97 -4.38 -8.03
N TYR A 172 7.12 -4.99 -8.87
CA TYR A 172 6.65 -6.35 -8.64
C TYR A 172 7.80 -7.36 -8.58
N GLU A 173 8.71 -7.32 -9.55
CA GLU A 173 9.86 -8.22 -9.60
C GLU A 173 10.78 -8.05 -8.37
N ALA A 174 11.03 -6.81 -7.96
CA ALA A 174 11.82 -6.53 -6.77
C ALA A 174 11.11 -7.03 -5.49
N PHE A 175 9.80 -6.77 -5.36
CA PHE A 175 8.99 -7.33 -4.28
C PHE A 175 9.03 -8.86 -4.25
N LEU A 176 8.84 -9.51 -5.39
CA LEU A 176 8.85 -10.98 -5.46
C LEU A 176 10.20 -11.55 -5.01
N LYS A 177 11.30 -10.90 -5.39
CA LYS A 177 12.63 -11.26 -4.91
C LYS A 177 12.77 -11.06 -3.40
N PHE A 178 12.27 -9.95 -2.85
CA PHE A 178 12.22 -9.68 -1.41
C PHE A 178 11.45 -10.78 -0.67
N ALA A 179 10.19 -11.00 -1.06
CA ALA A 179 9.32 -11.96 -0.40
C ALA A 179 9.89 -13.38 -0.43
N THR A 180 10.36 -13.83 -1.60
CA THR A 180 10.94 -15.18 -1.73
C THR A 180 12.23 -15.33 -0.95
N THR A 181 13.08 -14.30 -0.88
CA THR A 181 14.33 -14.30 -0.11
C THR A 181 14.05 -14.57 1.38
N TYR A 182 13.05 -13.89 1.96
CA TYR A 182 12.77 -14.01 3.39
C TYR A 182 11.86 -15.20 3.72
N MET A 183 11.00 -15.63 2.82
CA MET A 183 10.32 -16.92 2.97
C MET A 183 11.32 -18.08 3.02
N GLU A 184 12.29 -18.12 2.11
CA GLU A 184 13.34 -19.15 2.11
C GLU A 184 14.23 -19.05 3.38
N GLN A 185 14.47 -17.84 3.92
CA GLN A 185 15.19 -17.70 5.19
C GLN A 185 14.39 -18.31 6.35
N LEU A 186 13.08 -18.01 6.48
CA LEU A 186 12.23 -18.60 7.50
C LEU A 186 12.20 -20.13 7.42
N LEU A 187 12.01 -20.68 6.22
CA LEU A 187 12.01 -22.12 5.98
C LEU A 187 13.37 -22.76 6.30
N SER A 188 14.48 -22.11 5.93
CA SER A 188 15.84 -22.61 6.21
C SER A 188 16.19 -22.61 7.69
N LYS A 189 15.54 -21.75 8.49
CA LYS A 189 15.61 -21.70 9.95
C LYS A 189 14.63 -22.68 10.62
N GLY A 190 13.94 -23.49 9.85
CA GLY A 190 13.07 -24.54 10.38
C GLY A 190 11.69 -24.09 10.83
N TYR A 191 11.22 -22.89 10.45
CA TYR A 191 9.81 -22.52 10.66
C TYR A 191 8.91 -23.21 9.62
N ASP A 192 7.74 -23.67 10.04
CA ASP A 192 6.65 -24.01 9.10
C ASP A 192 5.88 -22.72 8.76
N ALA A 193 6.53 -21.87 7.96
CA ALA A 193 6.06 -20.54 7.63
C ALA A 193 5.17 -20.56 6.39
N LYS A 194 3.97 -19.98 6.51
CA LYS A 194 2.98 -19.91 5.42
C LYS A 194 2.43 -18.50 5.28
N ILE A 195 2.29 -18.03 4.02
CA ILE A 195 1.66 -16.75 3.71
C ILE A 195 0.15 -16.92 3.76
N GLY A 196 -0.48 -16.27 4.74
CA GLY A 196 -1.92 -16.29 4.94
C GLY A 196 -2.65 -15.14 4.27
N ALA A 197 -2.07 -13.95 4.29
CA ALA A 197 -2.74 -12.76 3.76
C ALA A 197 -1.75 -11.75 3.16
N ILE A 198 -2.26 -10.98 2.20
CA ILE A 198 -1.66 -9.76 1.66
C ILE A 198 -2.55 -8.59 2.08
N CYS A 199 -2.00 -7.62 2.80
CA CYS A 199 -2.61 -6.35 3.12
C CYS A 199 -2.13 -5.31 2.11
N TRP A 200 -3.06 -4.68 1.39
CA TRP A 200 -2.77 -3.76 0.30
C TRP A 200 -3.26 -2.36 0.61
N MET A 201 -2.35 -1.39 0.66
CA MET A 201 -2.66 0.03 0.82
C MET A 201 -1.98 0.84 -0.28
N GLN A 202 -2.71 1.07 -1.36
CA GLN A 202 -2.25 1.78 -2.55
C GLN A 202 -3.48 2.23 -3.36
N GLY A 203 -3.32 3.22 -4.23
CA GLY A 203 -4.33 3.72 -5.16
C GLY A 203 -4.19 5.21 -5.40
N GLU A 204 -3.57 5.95 -4.48
CA GLU A 204 -3.41 7.41 -4.56
C GLU A 204 -2.60 7.83 -5.80
N SER A 205 -1.63 7.02 -6.21
CA SER A 205 -0.82 7.28 -7.41
C SER A 205 -1.51 6.87 -8.73
N ASP A 206 -2.70 6.28 -8.65
CA ASP A 206 -3.52 5.90 -9.80
C ASP A 206 -4.74 6.82 -10.00
N THR A 207 -4.77 8.00 -9.37
CA THR A 207 -5.91 8.94 -9.38
C THR A 207 -6.01 9.82 -10.62
N SER A 208 -5.18 9.65 -11.66
CA SER A 208 -5.48 10.23 -12.98
C SER A 208 -6.65 9.49 -13.63
N GLU A 209 -7.46 10.18 -14.44
CA GLU A 209 -8.64 9.61 -15.11
C GLU A 209 -8.31 8.32 -15.87
N PHE A 210 -7.21 8.35 -16.61
CA PHE A 210 -6.73 7.19 -17.37
C PHE A 210 -6.40 6.00 -16.44
N LYS A 211 -5.57 6.18 -15.43
CA LYS A 211 -5.15 5.10 -14.52
C LYS A 211 -6.32 4.58 -13.68
N ALA A 212 -7.19 5.47 -13.21
CA ALA A 212 -8.37 5.11 -12.44
C ALA A 212 -9.34 4.23 -13.22
N SER A 213 -9.50 4.48 -14.53
CA SER A 213 -10.37 3.65 -15.40
C SER A 213 -9.84 2.22 -15.60
N HIS A 214 -8.55 1.98 -15.39
CA HIS A 214 -7.91 0.67 -15.53
C HIS A 214 -7.63 0.00 -14.17
N TYR A 215 -7.98 0.64 -13.05
CA TYR A 215 -7.57 0.18 -11.74
C TYR A 215 -8.08 -1.22 -11.40
N PHE A 216 -9.35 -1.53 -11.73
CA PHE A 216 -9.94 -2.86 -11.49
C PHE A 216 -9.15 -3.97 -12.19
N ASP A 217 -8.90 -3.80 -13.50
CA ASP A 217 -8.20 -4.80 -14.30
C ASP A 217 -6.75 -4.96 -13.88
N ASN A 218 -6.08 -3.85 -13.58
CA ASN A 218 -4.71 -3.86 -13.06
C ASN A 218 -4.62 -4.56 -11.70
N GLN A 219 -5.53 -4.28 -10.78
CA GLN A 219 -5.57 -4.95 -9.49
C GLN A 219 -5.86 -6.44 -9.63
N ALA A 220 -6.77 -6.82 -10.52
CA ALA A 220 -7.07 -8.23 -10.79
C ALA A 220 -5.83 -8.98 -11.33
N ALA A 221 -5.11 -8.40 -12.27
CA ALA A 221 -3.87 -8.96 -12.80
C ALA A 221 -2.80 -9.07 -11.70
N LEU A 222 -2.59 -8.01 -10.92
CA LEU A 222 -1.60 -7.98 -9.83
C LEU A 222 -1.86 -9.07 -8.79
N VAL A 223 -3.11 -9.22 -8.33
CA VAL A 223 -3.46 -10.22 -7.33
C VAL A 223 -3.35 -11.64 -7.88
N SER A 224 -3.66 -11.82 -9.18
CA SER A 224 -3.42 -13.11 -9.85
C SER A 224 -1.94 -13.49 -9.84
N TYR A 225 -1.05 -12.56 -10.15
CA TYR A 225 0.39 -12.77 -10.09
C TYR A 225 0.89 -13.06 -8.66
N PHE A 226 0.41 -12.34 -7.65
CA PHE A 226 0.74 -12.65 -6.25
C PHE A 226 0.39 -14.08 -5.89
N ARG A 227 -0.81 -14.54 -6.24
CA ARG A 227 -1.27 -15.89 -5.93
C ARG A 227 -0.54 -16.97 -6.71
N GLU A 228 -0.20 -16.70 -7.98
CA GLU A 228 0.56 -17.61 -8.82
C GLU A 228 2.00 -17.79 -8.30
N ASP A 229 2.73 -16.68 -8.15
CA ASP A 229 4.16 -16.73 -7.86
C ASP A 229 4.49 -17.13 -6.42
N LEU A 230 3.56 -16.83 -5.47
CA LEU A 230 3.72 -17.16 -4.06
C LEU A 230 2.99 -18.44 -3.64
N ASN A 231 2.36 -19.17 -4.59
CA ASN A 231 1.55 -20.35 -4.30
C ASN A 231 2.27 -21.39 -3.44
N LYS A 232 3.56 -21.63 -3.70
CA LYS A 232 4.36 -22.63 -2.94
C LYS A 232 4.53 -22.30 -1.46
N TYR A 233 4.32 -21.04 -1.08
CA TYR A 233 4.41 -20.56 0.31
C TYR A 233 3.04 -20.34 0.95
N SER A 234 1.95 -20.55 0.21
CA SER A 234 0.61 -20.22 0.68
C SER A 234 0.14 -21.14 1.81
N GLU A 235 -0.70 -20.58 2.68
CA GLU A 235 -1.55 -21.36 3.57
C GLU A 235 -2.47 -22.30 2.79
N GLU A 236 -2.91 -23.38 3.42
CA GLU A 236 -3.97 -24.20 2.87
C GLU A 236 -5.22 -23.36 2.61
N GLY A 237 -5.81 -23.51 1.43
CA GLY A 237 -6.91 -22.64 0.96
C GLY A 237 -6.47 -21.33 0.34
N GLY A 238 -5.15 -21.10 0.14
CA GLY A 238 -4.60 -19.98 -0.65
C GLY A 238 -4.34 -18.69 0.15
N ILE A 239 -3.98 -17.59 -0.52
CA ILE A 239 -3.64 -16.30 0.08
C ILE A 239 -4.84 -15.35 0.01
N TYR A 240 -5.30 -14.85 1.16
CA TYR A 240 -6.32 -13.79 1.21
C TYR A 240 -5.71 -12.46 0.79
N PHE A 241 -6.49 -11.69 0.04
CA PHE A 241 -6.15 -10.32 -0.33
C PHE A 241 -7.06 -9.36 0.44
N ILE A 242 -6.47 -8.50 1.26
CA ILE A 242 -7.16 -7.54 2.12
C ILE A 242 -6.81 -6.14 1.63
N ASP A 243 -7.78 -5.45 1.07
CA ASP A 243 -7.61 -4.19 0.39
C ASP A 243 -8.21 -3.03 1.21
N ALA A 244 -7.42 -2.00 1.45
CA ALA A 244 -7.89 -0.77 2.08
C ALA A 244 -8.26 0.26 1.01
N GLY A 245 -9.44 0.89 1.14
CA GLY A 245 -9.78 2.07 0.34
C GLY A 245 -8.79 3.20 0.54
N ILE A 246 -8.63 4.08 -0.45
CA ILE A 246 -7.84 5.31 -0.32
C ILE A 246 -8.67 6.44 0.28
N SER A 247 -8.02 7.46 0.83
CA SER A 247 -8.66 8.62 1.43
C SER A 247 -9.37 9.50 0.39
N ASN A 248 -10.26 10.38 0.88
CA ASN A 248 -10.87 11.47 0.10
C ASN A 248 -10.02 12.74 0.16
N SER A 249 -8.73 12.61 0.28
CA SER A 249 -7.77 13.71 0.24
C SER A 249 -7.90 14.53 -1.05
N PRO A 250 -7.64 15.86 -1.02
CA PRO A 250 -7.55 16.68 -2.22
C PRO A 250 -6.56 16.14 -3.26
N TYR A 251 -5.51 15.43 -2.86
CA TYR A 251 -4.56 14.77 -3.77
C TYR A 251 -5.16 13.58 -4.51
N CYS A 252 -6.25 13.00 -4.01
CA CYS A 252 -6.93 11.87 -4.60
C CYS A 252 -8.18 12.27 -5.42
N GLU A 253 -8.54 13.57 -5.38
CA GLU A 253 -9.63 14.12 -6.18
C GLU A 253 -9.25 14.26 -7.68
N PRO A 254 -10.22 14.08 -8.61
CA PRO A 254 -11.59 13.64 -8.35
C PRO A 254 -11.74 12.10 -8.42
N ALA A 255 -10.66 11.34 -8.53
CA ALA A 255 -10.71 9.91 -8.93
C ALA A 255 -10.81 8.93 -7.76
N TYR A 256 -10.67 9.35 -6.48
CA TYR A 256 -10.77 8.43 -5.36
C TYR A 256 -12.07 7.60 -5.31
N PRO A 257 -13.26 8.15 -5.69
CA PRO A 257 -14.48 7.35 -5.68
C PRO A 257 -14.42 6.20 -6.68
N GLN A 258 -13.81 6.44 -7.86
CA GLN A 258 -13.64 5.41 -8.89
C GLN A 258 -12.66 4.32 -8.45
N ILE A 259 -11.53 4.71 -7.86
CA ILE A 259 -10.55 3.76 -7.29
C ILE A 259 -11.21 2.91 -6.20
N ASN A 260 -11.88 3.53 -5.22
CA ASN A 260 -12.51 2.81 -4.12
C ASN A 260 -13.65 1.90 -4.60
N ALA A 261 -14.42 2.34 -5.60
CA ALA A 261 -15.44 1.49 -6.23
C ALA A 261 -14.82 0.27 -6.94
N ALA A 262 -13.68 0.43 -7.62
CA ALA A 262 -12.97 -0.67 -8.26
C ALA A 262 -12.46 -1.69 -7.23
N LYS A 263 -11.88 -1.24 -6.10
CA LYS A 263 -11.43 -2.07 -4.97
C LYS A 263 -12.61 -2.85 -4.36
N GLU A 264 -13.70 -2.16 -4.05
CA GLU A 264 -14.90 -2.79 -3.50
C GLU A 264 -15.51 -3.80 -4.48
N GLN A 265 -15.57 -3.47 -5.78
CA GLN A 265 -16.04 -4.41 -6.81
C GLN A 265 -15.14 -5.64 -6.88
N TYR A 266 -13.81 -5.47 -6.83
CA TYR A 266 -12.88 -6.58 -6.84
C TYR A 266 -13.05 -7.50 -5.64
N SER A 267 -13.34 -6.97 -4.47
CA SER A 267 -13.59 -7.79 -3.27
C SER A 267 -14.78 -8.75 -3.44
N LYS A 268 -15.72 -8.44 -4.31
CA LYS A 268 -16.91 -9.28 -4.60
C LYS A 268 -16.63 -10.41 -5.59
N THR A 269 -15.46 -10.47 -6.21
CA THR A 269 -15.10 -11.49 -7.20
C THR A 269 -14.69 -12.82 -6.58
N SER A 270 -14.32 -12.84 -5.30
CA SER A 270 -13.91 -14.04 -4.58
C SER A 270 -14.09 -13.87 -3.06
N PRO A 271 -14.48 -14.90 -2.33
CA PRO A 271 -14.53 -14.85 -0.86
C PRO A 271 -13.15 -14.68 -0.20
N MET A 272 -12.07 -14.84 -0.96
CA MET A 272 -10.70 -14.59 -0.52
C MET A 272 -10.25 -13.14 -0.71
N ASN A 273 -11.09 -12.28 -1.28
CA ASN A 273 -10.83 -10.86 -1.44
C ASN A 273 -11.67 -10.10 -0.40
N LEU A 274 -11.01 -9.39 0.50
CA LEU A 274 -11.66 -8.59 1.52
C LEU A 274 -11.37 -7.11 1.23
N TYR A 275 -12.29 -6.25 1.57
CA TYR A 275 -12.16 -4.79 1.42
C TYR A 275 -12.74 -4.09 2.64
N PHE A 276 -12.14 -2.97 2.99
CA PHE A 276 -12.73 -2.01 3.93
C PHE A 276 -12.52 -0.57 3.45
N SER A 277 -13.53 0.26 3.67
CA SER A 277 -13.50 1.68 3.35
C SER A 277 -12.80 2.44 4.49
N THR A 278 -11.70 3.11 4.19
CA THR A 278 -11.02 4.00 5.14
C THR A 278 -11.84 5.26 5.44
N ILE A 279 -12.62 5.72 4.47
CA ILE A 279 -13.54 6.87 4.60
C ILE A 279 -14.67 6.53 5.56
N ASP A 280 -15.36 5.39 5.37
CA ASP A 280 -16.47 4.98 6.26
C ASP A 280 -15.95 4.63 7.67
N ALA A 281 -14.72 4.15 7.77
CA ALA A 281 -14.04 3.97 9.04
C ALA A 281 -13.65 5.30 9.72
N GLY A 282 -13.77 6.43 9.03
CA GLY A 282 -13.48 7.77 9.58
C GLY A 282 -11.99 8.05 9.72
N LEU A 283 -11.14 7.49 8.84
CA LEU A 283 -9.72 7.84 8.81
C LEU A 283 -9.53 9.23 8.19
N THR A 284 -8.61 10.00 8.76
CA THR A 284 -8.34 11.39 8.38
C THR A 284 -6.91 11.60 7.91
N VAL A 285 -6.70 12.65 7.10
CA VAL A 285 -5.41 13.05 6.50
C VAL A 285 -5.19 14.58 6.60
N HIS A 286 -5.93 15.28 7.46
CA HIS A 286 -5.98 16.73 7.44
C HIS A 286 -5.80 17.39 8.81
N LEU A 287 -5.42 16.63 9.82
CA LEU A 287 -5.26 17.13 11.19
C LEU A 287 -3.80 17.34 11.58
N GLU A 288 -2.88 16.65 10.91
CA GLU A 288 -1.47 16.60 11.30
C GLU A 288 -0.52 16.88 10.12
N PRO A 289 0.56 17.65 10.31
CA PRO A 289 0.83 18.52 11.49
C PRO A 289 -0.17 19.66 11.65
N GLU A 290 -0.44 20.06 12.90
CA GLU A 290 -1.35 21.19 13.18
C GLU A 290 -0.90 22.46 12.46
N GLY A 291 -1.79 23.10 11.69
CA GLY A 291 -1.53 24.30 10.92
C GLY A 291 -1.00 24.08 9.50
N GLU A 292 -0.30 22.99 9.24
CA GLU A 292 0.22 22.61 7.91
C GLU A 292 0.00 21.10 7.66
N PRO A 293 -1.24 20.62 7.51
CA PRO A 293 -1.54 19.20 7.39
C PRO A 293 -0.88 18.56 6.16
N ASP A 294 -0.40 17.35 6.34
CA ASP A 294 0.02 16.50 5.24
C ASP A 294 -1.18 15.78 4.63
N TRP A 295 -1.78 16.40 3.63
CA TRP A 295 -2.97 15.85 2.97
C TRP A 295 -2.75 14.51 2.23
N GLY A 296 -1.52 14.07 2.09
CA GLY A 296 -1.17 12.83 1.38
C GLY A 296 -1.20 11.60 2.29
N HIS A 297 -1.02 11.79 3.60
CA HIS A 297 -0.81 10.69 4.54
C HIS A 297 -1.78 10.71 5.71
N TYR A 298 -2.07 9.53 6.26
CA TYR A 298 -2.99 9.40 7.38
C TYR A 298 -2.42 10.03 8.66
N ASP A 299 -3.26 10.80 9.35
CA ASP A 299 -3.00 11.30 10.70
C ASP A 299 -2.65 10.12 11.64
N SER A 300 -1.94 10.38 12.74
CA SER A 300 -1.36 9.33 13.58
C SER A 300 -2.38 8.33 14.13
N LEU A 301 -3.53 8.80 14.66
CA LEU A 301 -4.61 7.89 15.07
C LEU A 301 -5.21 7.11 13.90
N SER A 302 -5.27 7.72 12.72
CA SER A 302 -5.78 7.10 11.51
C SER A 302 -4.83 6.05 10.96
N GLY A 303 -3.51 6.29 10.98
CA GLY A 303 -2.49 5.30 10.62
C GLY A 303 -2.51 4.09 11.55
N LEU A 304 -2.63 4.32 12.87
CA LEU A 304 -2.79 3.24 13.84
C LEU A 304 -4.08 2.45 13.60
N LYS A 305 -5.20 3.14 13.33
CA LYS A 305 -6.51 2.52 13.05
C LYS A 305 -6.50 1.75 11.73
N LEU A 306 -5.82 2.23 10.69
CA LEU A 306 -5.61 1.50 9.44
C LEU A 306 -5.00 0.13 9.71
N GLY A 307 -3.97 0.08 10.54
CA GLY A 307 -3.35 -1.16 11.00
C GLY A 307 -4.31 -2.06 11.77
N THR A 308 -5.08 -1.49 12.71
CA THR A 308 -6.12 -2.23 13.47
C THR A 308 -7.11 -2.90 12.51
N LEU A 309 -7.60 -2.18 11.49
CA LEU A 309 -8.52 -2.72 10.49
C LEU A 309 -7.89 -3.85 9.66
N PHE A 310 -6.63 -3.74 9.29
CA PHE A 310 -5.90 -4.84 8.66
C PHE A 310 -5.83 -6.07 9.59
N GLY A 311 -5.45 -5.87 10.86
CA GLY A 311 -5.39 -6.95 11.85
C GLY A 311 -6.72 -7.69 12.02
N GLU A 312 -7.83 -6.96 12.13
CA GLU A 312 -9.18 -7.51 12.24
C GLU A 312 -9.57 -8.33 10.99
N HIS A 313 -9.22 -7.84 9.79
CA HIS A 313 -9.48 -8.56 8.54
C HIS A 313 -8.57 -9.78 8.35
N ILE A 314 -7.34 -9.76 8.87
CA ILE A 314 -6.48 -10.94 8.93
C ILE A 314 -7.13 -12.01 9.82
N ILE A 315 -7.58 -11.66 11.03
CA ILE A 315 -8.28 -12.58 11.92
C ILE A 315 -9.51 -13.17 11.23
N LYS A 316 -10.31 -12.33 10.60
CA LYS A 316 -11.48 -12.76 9.80
C LYS A 316 -11.09 -13.76 8.71
N SER A 317 -9.98 -13.54 8.01
CA SER A 317 -9.51 -14.44 6.95
C SER A 317 -9.17 -15.84 7.48
N TYR A 318 -8.55 -15.94 8.65
CA TYR A 318 -8.29 -17.23 9.31
C TYR A 318 -9.57 -17.91 9.81
N GLN A 319 -10.54 -17.15 10.32
CA GLN A 319 -11.86 -17.68 10.68
C GLN A 319 -12.61 -18.27 9.47
N LEU A 320 -12.59 -17.56 8.33
CA LEU A 320 -13.20 -18.04 7.09
C LEU A 320 -12.53 -19.32 6.56
N ARG A 321 -11.20 -19.46 6.69
CA ARG A 321 -10.50 -20.72 6.35
C ARG A 321 -11.03 -21.90 7.17
N MET A 322 -11.14 -21.73 8.48
CA MET A 322 -11.63 -22.80 9.37
C MET A 322 -13.06 -23.21 9.02
N GLN A 323 -13.92 -22.28 8.64
CA GLN A 323 -15.30 -22.55 8.22
C GLN A 323 -15.37 -23.33 6.90
N ASN A 324 -14.42 -23.11 5.98
CA ASN A 324 -14.40 -23.77 4.67
C ASN A 324 -13.68 -25.13 4.67
N ALA A 325 -12.94 -25.45 5.74
CA ALA A 325 -12.21 -26.72 5.90
C ALA A 325 -13.03 -27.79 6.62
N GLY A 326 -14.20 -27.47 7.20
CA GLY A 326 -15.14 -28.38 7.86
C GLY A 326 -16.36 -28.64 7.02
#